data_e4162943752100996da0481fa7d45ae1
#
_entry.id   e4162943752100996da0481fa7d45ae1
#
_cell.length_a   1.000
_cell.length_b   1.000
_cell.length_c   1.000
_cell.angle_alpha   90.00
_cell.angle_beta   90.00
_cell.angle_gamma   90.00
#
_symmetry.space_group_name_H-M   'P 1'
#
loop_
_entity.id
_entity.type
_entity.pdbx_description
1 polymer ?
#
loop_
_entity_poly.entity_id
_entity_poly.type
_entity_poly.pdbx_seq_one_letter_code
_entity_poly.pdbx_strand_id
1 'polypeptide(L)'
;MNEAIFVPQSIFKVAGKGLVVSGSLKSGVLRPGMMAEIKKQKINILGIEAFNKKIEEVKGTDSAAKLLGIILPESAEKVLIASVNQEIIFKESK
;
A
#
# COMPACT_ATOMS: atom_id res chain seq x y z
N MET A 1 13.33 -7.37 -11.51
CA MET A 1 12.03 -7.45 -10.85
C MET A 1 11.83 -6.26 -9.96
N ASN A 2 10.63 -5.74 -9.92
CA ASN A 2 10.33 -4.56 -9.12
C ASN A 2 9.73 -4.97 -7.78
N GLU A 3 10.38 -4.55 -6.71
CA GLU A 3 9.84 -4.68 -5.36
C GLU A 3 9.68 -3.29 -4.78
N ALA A 4 8.51 -3.01 -4.23
CA ALA A 4 8.24 -1.72 -3.62
C ALA A 4 8.16 -1.91 -2.11
N ILE A 5 8.89 -1.09 -1.37
CA ILE A 5 8.90 -1.16 0.08
C ILE A 5 8.08 -0.01 0.63
N PHE A 6 6.98 -0.36 1.29
CA PHE A 6 6.02 0.58 1.82
C PHE A 6 5.95 0.45 3.33
N VAL A 7 5.89 1.59 4.04
CA VAL A 7 5.77 1.59 5.50
C VAL A 7 4.43 2.20 5.87
N PRO A 8 3.47 1.38 6.34
CA PRO A 8 2.17 1.91 6.77
C PRO A 8 2.30 2.70 8.06
N GLN A 9 1.56 3.79 8.16
CA GLN A 9 1.56 4.64 9.34
C GLN A 9 0.19 4.71 9.99
N SER A 10 -0.87 4.78 9.21
CA SER A 10 -2.23 4.88 9.72
C SER A 10 -3.16 4.05 8.86
N ILE A 11 -4.20 3.50 9.49
CA ILE A 11 -5.14 2.63 8.81
C ILE A 11 -6.54 3.14 9.07
N PHE A 12 -7.32 3.32 8.01
CA PHE A 12 -8.70 3.78 8.10
C PHE A 12 -9.61 2.85 7.32
N LYS A 13 -10.76 2.55 7.88
CA LYS A 13 -11.79 1.80 7.17
C LYS A 13 -12.77 2.80 6.56
N VAL A 14 -12.92 2.77 5.24
CA VAL A 14 -13.74 3.76 4.54
C VAL A 14 -14.85 3.03 3.80
N ALA A 15 -16.09 3.40 4.10
CA ALA A 15 -17.25 2.78 3.46
C ALA A 15 -17.17 2.98 1.95
N GLY A 16 -17.41 1.92 1.20
CA GLY A 16 -17.36 1.96 -0.24
C GLY A 16 -15.99 1.83 -0.86
N LYS A 17 -14.92 1.93 -0.06
CA LYS A 17 -13.56 1.78 -0.57
C LYS A 17 -12.86 0.55 -0.01
N GLY A 18 -13.06 0.28 1.27
CA GLY A 18 -12.33 -0.77 1.96
C GLY A 18 -11.37 -0.18 2.96
N LEU A 19 -10.16 -0.70 3.01
CA LEU A 19 -9.16 -0.27 3.95
C LEU A 19 -8.21 0.72 3.28
N VAL A 20 -8.11 1.92 3.83
CA VAL A 20 -7.18 2.92 3.31
C VAL A 20 -6.00 3.01 4.27
N VAL A 21 -4.82 2.74 3.75
CA VAL A 21 -3.60 2.71 4.57
C VAL A 21 -2.71 3.85 4.12
N SER A 22 -2.46 4.81 4.99
CA SER A 22 -1.56 5.89 4.64
C SER A 22 -0.16 5.58 5.16
N GLY A 23 0.83 5.97 4.39
CA GLY A 23 2.20 5.70 4.75
C GLY A 23 3.15 6.23 3.70
N SER A 24 4.36 5.71 3.69
CA SER A 24 5.39 6.18 2.79
C SER A 24 5.97 5.02 1.98
N LEU A 25 6.32 5.33 0.74
CA LEU A 25 7.03 4.40 -0.13
C LEU A 25 8.52 4.69 0.01
N LYS A 26 9.25 3.70 0.48
CA LYS A 26 10.69 3.86 0.72
C LYS A 26 11.51 3.66 -0.54
N SER A 27 11.13 2.70 -1.37
CA SER A 27 11.87 2.40 -2.58
C SER A 27 10.99 1.62 -3.54
N GLY A 28 11.44 1.57 -4.78
CA GLY A 28 10.75 0.83 -5.83
C GLY A 28 9.65 1.63 -6.47
N VAL A 29 8.82 0.95 -7.24
CA VAL A 29 7.70 1.55 -7.94
C VAL A 29 6.43 0.82 -7.53
N LEU A 30 5.48 1.55 -6.98
CA LEU A 30 4.24 0.99 -6.46
C LEU A 30 3.12 1.21 -7.48
N ARG A 31 2.34 0.17 -7.75
CA ARG A 31 1.22 0.22 -8.70
C ARG A 31 0.03 -0.55 -8.15
N PRO A 32 -1.18 -0.16 -8.54
CA PRO A 32 -2.34 -1.01 -8.23
C PRO A 32 -2.15 -2.40 -8.83
N GLY A 33 -2.65 -3.39 -8.13
CA GLY A 33 -2.51 -4.78 -8.56
C GLY A 33 -1.30 -5.49 -8.00
N MET A 34 -0.35 -4.77 -7.45
CA MET A 34 0.78 -5.42 -6.79
C MET A 34 0.33 -6.12 -5.53
N MET A 35 1.12 -7.08 -5.09
CA MET A 35 0.73 -7.96 -4.00
C MET A 35 1.82 -8.07 -2.96
N ALA A 36 1.42 -8.11 -1.70
CA ALA A 36 2.30 -8.44 -0.59
C ALA A 36 1.78 -9.71 0.08
N GLU A 37 2.70 -10.47 0.64
CA GLU A 37 2.32 -11.62 1.45
C GLU A 37 2.78 -11.36 2.87
N ILE A 38 1.82 -11.31 3.80
CA ILE A 38 2.09 -11.04 5.20
C ILE A 38 1.44 -12.15 6.01
N LYS A 39 2.25 -12.88 6.78
CA LYS A 39 1.77 -13.98 7.60
C LYS A 39 0.89 -14.94 6.81
N LYS A 40 1.36 -15.29 5.60
CA LYS A 40 0.71 -16.24 4.70
C LYS A 40 -0.60 -15.71 4.09
N GLN A 41 -0.90 -14.44 4.29
CA GLN A 41 -2.06 -13.82 3.66
C GLN A 41 -1.58 -12.96 2.49
N LYS A 42 -2.18 -13.18 1.32
CA LYS A 42 -1.85 -12.40 0.13
C LYS A 42 -2.76 -11.19 0.06
N ILE A 43 -2.17 -10.02 -0.13
CA ILE A 43 -2.88 -8.77 -0.09
C ILE A 43 -2.58 -7.99 -1.36
N ASN A 44 -3.62 -7.68 -2.14
CA ASN A 44 -3.46 -6.95 -3.39
C ASN A 44 -3.83 -5.49 -3.20
N ILE A 45 -3.10 -4.61 -3.89
CA ILE A 45 -3.41 -3.19 -3.89
C ILE A 45 -4.56 -2.95 -4.85
N LEU A 46 -5.66 -2.41 -4.34
CA LEU A 46 -6.82 -2.10 -5.15
C LEU A 46 -6.72 -0.73 -5.79
N GLY A 47 -5.97 0.20 -5.18
CA GLY A 47 -5.79 1.53 -5.73
C GLY A 47 -4.78 2.30 -4.91
N ILE A 48 -4.32 3.41 -5.47
CA ILE A 48 -3.38 4.30 -4.80
C ILE A 48 -3.91 5.72 -4.91
N GLU A 49 -3.83 6.48 -3.82
CA GLU A 49 -4.28 7.86 -3.80
C GLU A 49 -3.22 8.75 -3.18
N ALA A 50 -3.05 9.94 -3.74
CA ALA A 50 -2.21 10.96 -3.15
C ALA A 50 -2.72 12.31 -3.64
N PHE A 51 -2.66 13.33 -2.77
CA PHE A 51 -3.12 14.68 -3.12
C PHE A 51 -4.58 14.67 -3.61
N ASN A 52 -5.41 13.82 -2.99
CA ASN A 52 -6.84 13.67 -3.34
C ASN A 52 -7.08 13.20 -4.76
N LYS A 53 -6.12 12.50 -5.34
CA LYS A 53 -6.23 11.98 -6.70
C LYS A 53 -5.86 10.51 -6.75
N LYS A 54 -6.50 9.80 -7.67
CA LYS A 54 -6.09 8.44 -7.98
C LYS A 54 -4.77 8.47 -8.73
N ILE A 55 -3.87 7.58 -8.36
CA ILE A 55 -2.55 7.51 -8.96
C ILE A 55 -2.30 6.09 -9.44
N GLU A 56 -1.78 5.97 -10.67
CA GLU A 56 -1.51 4.66 -11.25
C GLU A 56 -0.11 4.16 -10.96
N GLU A 57 0.76 5.03 -10.49
CA GLU A 57 2.13 4.63 -10.25
C GLU A 57 2.80 5.67 -9.36
N VAL A 58 3.56 5.19 -8.36
CA VAL A 58 4.35 6.07 -7.48
C VAL A 58 5.74 5.48 -7.39
N LYS A 59 6.74 6.31 -7.62
CA LYS A 59 8.13 5.92 -7.45
C LYS A 59 8.65 6.41 -6.11
N GLY A 60 9.58 5.66 -5.53
CA GLY A 60 10.15 6.03 -4.24
C GLY A 60 10.79 7.42 -4.23
N THR A 61 11.16 7.95 -5.39
CA THR A 61 11.74 9.29 -5.51
C THR A 61 10.72 10.39 -5.72
N ASP A 62 9.44 10.05 -5.89
CA ASP A 62 8.39 11.06 -6.11
C ASP A 62 8.04 11.76 -4.81
N SER A 63 7.56 12.99 -4.91
CA SER A 63 7.08 13.70 -3.73
C SER A 63 5.90 12.98 -3.08
N ALA A 64 5.05 12.34 -3.89
CA ALA A 64 3.92 11.58 -3.36
C ALA A 64 4.35 10.38 -2.52
N ALA A 65 5.59 9.91 -2.68
CA ALA A 65 6.06 8.74 -1.94
C ALA A 65 6.16 9.00 -0.44
N LYS A 66 6.27 10.26 -0.03
CA LYS A 66 6.42 10.58 1.39
C LYS A 66 5.14 10.38 2.18
N LEU A 67 4.00 10.57 1.53
CA LEU A 67 2.72 10.35 2.18
C LEU A 67 1.69 10.03 1.12
N LEU A 68 1.31 8.77 1.07
CA LEU A 68 0.31 8.32 0.10
C LEU A 68 -0.63 7.34 0.80
N GLY A 69 -1.76 7.10 0.18
CA GLY A 69 -2.72 6.13 0.66
C GLY A 69 -2.84 4.99 -0.33
N ILE A 70 -2.84 3.77 0.18
CA ILE A 70 -3.14 2.62 -0.66
C ILE A 70 -4.44 2.01 -0.18
N ILE A 71 -5.22 1.51 -1.14
CA ILE A 71 -6.50 0.89 -0.84
C ILE A 71 -6.31 -0.61 -0.87
N LEU A 72 -6.68 -1.26 0.23
CA LEU A 72 -6.51 -2.70 0.39
C LEU A 72 -7.84 -3.32 0.78
N PRO A 73 -7.98 -4.65 0.58
CA PRO A 73 -9.19 -5.33 1.02
C PRO A 73 -9.35 -5.26 2.53
N GLU A 74 -10.60 -5.19 3.00
CA GLU A 74 -10.87 -5.14 4.44
C GLU A 74 -10.36 -6.38 5.15
N SER A 75 -10.29 -7.50 4.46
CA SER A 75 -9.78 -8.73 5.06
C SER A 75 -8.32 -8.62 5.52
N ALA A 76 -7.61 -7.60 5.07
CA ALA A 76 -6.22 -7.39 5.46
C ALA A 76 -6.07 -6.60 6.76
N GLU A 77 -7.17 -6.18 7.38
CA GLU A 77 -7.10 -5.22 8.50
C GLU A 77 -6.20 -5.71 9.63
N LYS A 78 -6.36 -6.95 10.06
CA LYS A 78 -5.61 -7.44 11.22
C LYS A 78 -4.11 -7.48 10.97
N VAL A 79 -3.70 -7.97 9.80
CA VAL A 79 -2.27 -8.04 9.52
C VAL A 79 -1.69 -6.65 9.29
N LEU A 80 -2.48 -5.72 8.77
CA LEU A 80 -2.01 -4.36 8.54
C LEU A 80 -1.84 -3.61 9.85
N ILE A 81 -2.74 -3.80 10.80
CA ILE A 81 -2.60 -3.18 12.12
C ILE A 81 -1.30 -3.66 12.78
N ALA A 82 -0.99 -4.93 12.64
CA ALA A 82 0.25 -5.48 13.21
C ALA A 82 1.49 -5.01 12.47
N SER A 83 1.33 -4.43 11.27
CA SER A 83 2.46 -4.04 10.43
C SER A 83 2.73 -2.54 10.43
N VAL A 84 2.01 -1.77 11.24
CA VAL A 84 2.21 -0.32 11.29
C VAL A 84 3.65 -0.03 11.69
N ASN A 85 4.28 0.90 10.96
CA ASN A 85 5.69 1.29 11.14
C ASN A 85 6.69 0.20 10.77
N GLN A 86 6.24 -0.85 10.09
CA GLN A 86 7.14 -1.89 9.60
C GLN A 86 7.12 -1.90 8.08
N GLU A 87 8.20 -2.38 7.48
CA GLU A 87 8.30 -2.41 6.03
C GLU A 87 7.48 -3.55 5.46
N ILE A 88 6.70 -3.26 4.45
CA ILE A 88 5.94 -4.24 3.69
C ILE A 88 6.49 -4.24 2.27
N ILE A 89 6.74 -5.42 1.73
CA ILE A 89 7.27 -5.54 0.38
C ILE A 89 6.15 -5.95 -0.55
N PHE A 90 5.87 -5.09 -1.54
CA PHE A 90 4.90 -5.39 -2.59
C PHE A 90 5.64 -5.80 -3.85
N LYS A 91 5.13 -6.80 -4.53
CA LYS A 91 5.70 -7.32 -5.75
C LYS A 91 4.66 -7.35 -6.85
N GLU A 92 5.12 -7.36 -8.10
CA GLU A 92 4.19 -7.54 -9.21
C GLU A 92 3.51 -8.88 -9.06
N SER A 93 2.18 -8.87 -9.21
CA SER A 93 1.45 -10.11 -9.10
C SER A 93 1.34 -10.72 -10.48
N LYS A 94 1.91 -11.87 -10.63
CA LYS A 94 1.89 -12.37 -11.97
C LYS A 94 2.07 -13.84 -12.01
#